data_6aac2736f0d87ff451924bc446532d7b
#
_entry.id   6aac2736f0d87ff451924bc446532d7b
#
_cell.length_a   1.000
_cell.length_b   1.000
_cell.length_c   1.000
_cell.angle_alpha   90.00
_cell.angle_beta   90.00
_cell.angle_gamma   90.00
#
_symmetry.space_group_name_H-M   'P 1'
#
loop_
_entity.id
_entity.type
_entity.pdbx_description
1 polymer ?
#
loop_
_entity_poly.entity_id
_entity_poly.type
_entity_poly.pdbx_seq_one_letter_code
_entity_poly.pdbx_strand_id
1 'polypeptide(L)'
;MDTDEFSLSRSRLANERLHALIPGGAHTYAKGDDQYPEGLAPVISHGRGAHVWDVDGNRYVEYGSGLRSVSLGHAHPRVTEAVRRELDRGGNFVRPSVLEVEAAERFLATVPTAEMVKFAKNGSDATTAAVRLARAVTGRPRVALCADHPFFSVDDWFIGTTPMSAGVPAATTELTVSFPYGDLAAVRELLARYPDEVACLILEPATHTEPPPGYLEGLRELADRHGCVLVFDEMITGFRWSEAGAQGLYGVVPDLSTFGKALGNGFAVSALAGRRELMERGGLRHSGERVFLLSTTHGAETHSLAAATAVQATYVEEGVTARLHALGERLAAGVRETAAAMGVGDHLVLRGRASNLVFATLDENLRPSQRYRTLFLRRLLAGGVLAPSFVVSAALDDADIAHTVDVVAEACAVYRKALDAGDPTPWLGGRPVKPVFRRSA
;
A
#
# COMPACT_ATOMS: atom_id res chain seq x y z
N MET A 1 -24.58 23.57 -3.31
CA MET A 1 -25.15 22.87 -2.14
C MET A 1 -24.81 23.68 -0.92
N ASP A 2 -25.81 24.06 -0.17
CA ASP A 2 -25.61 24.76 1.09
C ASP A 2 -24.78 23.93 2.04
N THR A 3 -23.86 24.56 2.74
CA THR A 3 -22.90 23.92 3.68
C THR A 3 -23.57 23.41 4.97
N ASP A 4 -24.87 23.49 5.08
CA ASP A 4 -25.62 23.14 6.29
C ASP A 4 -25.95 21.65 6.45
N GLU A 5 -25.78 20.79 5.43
CA GLU A 5 -26.04 19.34 5.52
C GLU A 5 -24.78 18.51 5.85
N PHE A 6 -23.57 19.01 5.60
CA PHE A 6 -22.33 18.28 5.88
C PHE A 6 -21.83 18.55 7.30
N SER A 7 -22.23 17.69 8.23
CA SER A 7 -21.81 17.76 9.63
C SER A 7 -20.88 16.60 9.97
N LEU A 8 -19.85 16.86 10.78
CA LEU A 8 -18.92 15.89 11.37
C LEU A 8 -18.87 16.00 12.90
N SER A 9 -19.95 16.40 13.53
CA SER A 9 -19.99 16.62 14.99
C SER A 9 -19.71 15.34 15.78
N ARG A 10 -20.29 14.20 15.37
CA ARG A 10 -20.05 12.89 16.00
C ARG A 10 -18.64 12.38 15.71
N SER A 11 -18.15 12.58 14.50
CA SER A 11 -16.77 12.22 14.12
C SER A 11 -15.75 13.00 14.94
N ARG A 12 -15.97 14.30 15.22
CA ARG A 12 -15.07 15.09 16.07
C ARG A 12 -15.02 14.55 17.50
N LEU A 13 -16.18 14.30 18.12
CA LEU A 13 -16.24 13.70 19.46
C LEU A 13 -15.59 12.31 19.49
N ALA A 14 -15.75 11.52 18.43
CA ALA A 14 -15.11 10.22 18.33
C ALA A 14 -13.58 10.35 18.18
N ASN A 15 -13.08 11.31 17.41
CA ASN A 15 -11.64 11.56 17.27
C ASN A 15 -11.01 12.02 18.59
N GLU A 16 -11.67 12.91 19.38
CA GLU A 16 -11.22 13.28 20.72
C GLU A 16 -11.06 12.04 21.62
N ARG A 17 -12.05 11.13 21.60
CA ARG A 17 -11.98 9.88 22.35
C ARG A 17 -10.88 8.93 21.83
N LEU A 18 -10.69 8.84 20.51
CA LEU A 18 -9.61 8.05 19.91
C LEU A 18 -8.25 8.55 20.41
N HIS A 19 -8.00 9.85 20.42
CA HIS A 19 -6.76 10.43 20.95
C HIS A 19 -6.56 10.17 22.45
N ALA A 20 -7.63 10.14 23.23
CA ALA A 20 -7.57 9.84 24.67
C ALA A 20 -7.25 8.36 24.96
N LEU A 21 -7.56 7.45 24.04
CA LEU A 21 -7.47 6.00 24.23
C LEU A 21 -6.36 5.34 23.42
N ILE A 22 -5.99 5.92 22.29
CA ILE A 22 -5.07 5.33 21.30
C ILE A 22 -3.98 6.36 20.97
N PRO A 23 -2.70 6.03 21.14
CA PRO A 23 -1.62 6.94 20.74
C PRO A 23 -1.73 7.36 19.27
N GLY A 24 -1.81 8.67 19.03
CA GLY A 24 -1.99 9.24 17.69
C GLY A 24 -3.41 9.11 17.12
N GLY A 25 -4.40 8.70 17.92
CA GLY A 25 -5.81 8.59 17.53
C GLY A 25 -6.13 7.46 16.54
N ALA A 26 -5.13 6.68 16.11
CA ALA A 26 -5.30 5.60 15.14
C ALA A 26 -4.21 4.54 15.28
N HIS A 27 -4.53 3.28 14.96
CA HIS A 27 -3.55 2.18 15.00
C HIS A 27 -2.54 2.19 13.83
N THR A 28 -2.75 3.06 12.85
CA THR A 28 -1.85 3.29 11.72
C THR A 28 -1.76 4.79 11.48
N TYR A 29 -0.56 5.36 11.51
CA TYR A 29 -0.37 6.81 11.33
C TYR A 29 -0.99 7.35 10.04
N ALA A 30 -1.00 6.56 8.96
CA ALA A 30 -1.65 6.93 7.70
C ALA A 30 -3.18 7.07 7.79
N LYS A 31 -3.81 6.64 8.91
CA LYS A 31 -5.25 6.82 9.21
C LYS A 31 -5.49 7.91 10.26
N GLY A 32 -4.44 8.56 10.74
CA GLY A 32 -4.55 9.65 11.72
C GLY A 32 -5.35 10.84 11.17
N ASP A 33 -6.04 11.55 12.06
CA ASP A 33 -6.83 12.72 11.69
C ASP A 33 -5.98 13.90 11.20
N ASP A 34 -4.68 13.88 11.49
CA ASP A 34 -3.70 14.84 10.98
C ASP A 34 -3.37 14.66 9.48
N GLN A 35 -3.81 13.55 8.87
CA GLN A 35 -3.76 13.32 7.42
C GLN A 35 -4.94 14.00 6.68
N TYR A 36 -5.89 14.55 7.43
CA TYR A 36 -7.10 15.21 6.93
C TYR A 36 -7.11 16.69 7.34
N PRO A 37 -7.88 17.54 6.63
CA PRO A 37 -8.10 18.92 7.05
C PRO A 37 -8.65 18.96 8.47
N GLU A 38 -8.22 19.92 9.26
CA GLU A 38 -8.57 20.04 10.67
C GLU A 38 -10.08 19.99 10.89
N GLY A 39 -10.51 19.11 11.81
CA GLY A 39 -11.92 18.89 12.14
C GLY A 39 -12.74 18.19 11.05
N LEU A 40 -12.13 17.73 9.95
CA LEU A 40 -12.80 17.07 8.82
C LEU A 40 -12.36 15.61 8.62
N ALA A 41 -11.79 14.96 9.62
CA ALA A 41 -11.48 13.53 9.56
C ALA A 41 -12.74 12.71 9.93
N PRO A 42 -13.38 12.02 8.96
CA PRO A 42 -14.56 11.22 9.25
C PRO A 42 -14.19 9.97 10.04
N VAL A 43 -15.01 9.57 11.00
CA VAL A 43 -14.91 8.28 11.70
C VAL A 43 -15.89 7.31 11.06
N ILE A 44 -15.37 6.28 10.40
CA ILE A 44 -16.16 5.38 9.55
C ILE A 44 -16.97 4.40 10.40
N SER A 45 -18.25 4.26 10.11
CA SER A 45 -19.16 3.29 10.71
C SER A 45 -19.20 1.97 9.95
N HIS A 46 -19.27 2.00 8.62
CA HIS A 46 -19.31 0.82 7.76
C HIS A 46 -18.94 1.17 6.31
N GLY A 47 -18.71 0.11 5.50
CA GLY A 47 -18.44 0.24 4.07
C GLY A 47 -19.16 -0.83 3.26
N ARG A 48 -19.57 -0.50 2.03
CA ARG A 48 -20.15 -1.44 1.07
C ARG A 48 -19.82 -1.03 -0.37
N GLY A 49 -19.29 -1.95 -1.16
CA GLY A 49 -18.87 -1.65 -2.53
C GLY A 49 -17.79 -0.57 -2.54
N ALA A 50 -17.98 0.46 -3.33
CA ALA A 50 -17.07 1.61 -3.44
C ALA A 50 -17.31 2.69 -2.36
N HIS A 51 -18.26 2.48 -1.45
CA HIS A 51 -18.71 3.52 -0.54
C HIS A 51 -18.42 3.20 0.92
N VAL A 52 -18.19 4.26 1.70
CA VAL A 52 -18.15 4.21 3.16
C VAL A 52 -19.10 5.24 3.75
N TRP A 53 -19.57 4.97 4.97
CA TRP A 53 -20.39 5.88 5.74
C TRP A 53 -19.71 6.20 7.05
N ASP A 54 -19.73 7.47 7.44
CA ASP A 54 -19.24 7.86 8.74
C ASP A 54 -20.32 7.74 9.85
N VAL A 55 -19.93 8.03 11.08
CA VAL A 55 -20.83 7.99 12.24
C VAL A 55 -21.84 9.14 12.26
N ASP A 56 -21.65 10.16 11.45
CA ASP A 56 -22.56 11.27 11.24
C ASP A 56 -23.63 10.96 10.19
N GLY A 57 -23.43 9.88 9.39
CA GLY A 57 -24.33 9.43 8.34
C GLY A 57 -23.95 9.93 6.95
N ASN A 58 -22.85 10.65 6.79
CA ASN A 58 -22.37 11.07 5.48
C ASN A 58 -21.86 9.87 4.68
N ARG A 59 -22.18 9.82 3.39
CA ARG A 59 -21.70 8.81 2.45
C ARG A 59 -20.57 9.38 1.61
N TYR A 60 -19.54 8.58 1.39
CA TYR A 60 -18.39 8.93 0.56
C TYR A 60 -18.11 7.86 -0.49
N VAL A 61 -17.76 8.28 -1.71
CA VAL A 61 -16.99 7.43 -2.63
C VAL A 61 -15.57 7.30 -2.09
N GLU A 62 -15.11 6.09 -1.80
CA GLU A 62 -13.83 5.86 -1.11
C GLU A 62 -12.75 5.40 -2.08
N TYR A 63 -11.71 6.22 -2.25
CA TYR A 63 -10.54 5.93 -3.10
C TYR A 63 -9.28 5.48 -2.32
N GLY A 64 -9.30 5.56 -1.01
CA GLY A 64 -8.21 5.04 -0.17
C GLY A 64 -8.13 3.51 -0.21
N SER A 65 -9.24 2.86 -0.56
CA SER A 65 -9.40 1.41 -0.67
C SER A 65 -8.80 0.67 0.53
N GLY A 66 -9.11 1.15 1.77
CA GLY A 66 -8.56 0.59 3.00
C GLY A 66 -7.04 0.58 3.03
N LEU A 67 -6.36 1.64 2.62
CA LEU A 67 -4.92 1.72 2.37
C LEU A 67 -4.44 0.71 1.31
N ARG A 68 -5.17 0.63 0.21
CA ARG A 68 -4.95 -0.25 -0.96
C ARG A 68 -5.26 -1.73 -0.71
N SER A 69 -5.90 -2.08 0.41
CA SER A 69 -6.22 -3.48 0.73
C SER A 69 -7.59 -3.94 0.20
N VAL A 70 -8.51 -3.01 -0.10
CA VAL A 70 -9.89 -3.32 -0.50
C VAL A 70 -10.07 -3.11 -2.01
N SER A 71 -9.53 -4.02 -2.81
CA SER A 71 -9.52 -3.88 -4.27
C SER A 71 -10.84 -4.28 -4.96
N LEU A 72 -11.57 -5.22 -4.37
CA LEU A 72 -12.89 -5.67 -4.87
C LEU A 72 -14.05 -4.80 -4.35
N GLY A 73 -13.78 -3.85 -3.44
CA GLY A 73 -14.78 -3.09 -2.72
C GLY A 73 -15.09 -3.69 -1.35
N HIS A 74 -15.68 -2.85 -0.49
CA HIS A 74 -16.04 -3.21 0.89
C HIS A 74 -17.14 -4.28 0.91
N ALA A 75 -17.05 -5.19 1.88
CA ALA A 75 -18.02 -6.26 2.11
C ALA A 75 -18.37 -7.04 0.83
N HIS A 76 -17.36 -7.34 -0.01
CA HIS A 76 -17.57 -8.07 -1.27
C HIS A 76 -18.28 -9.41 -1.00
N PRO A 77 -19.42 -9.71 -1.64
CA PRO A 77 -20.29 -10.83 -1.27
C PRO A 77 -19.57 -12.18 -1.25
N ARG A 78 -18.81 -12.50 -2.31
CA ARG A 78 -18.08 -13.77 -2.43
C ARG A 78 -17.02 -13.95 -1.33
N VAL A 79 -16.28 -12.88 -1.02
CA VAL A 79 -15.24 -12.90 0.03
C VAL A 79 -15.89 -13.05 1.41
N THR A 80 -16.92 -12.24 1.68
CA THR A 80 -17.65 -12.27 2.96
C THR A 80 -18.29 -13.64 3.21
N GLU A 81 -18.87 -14.25 2.19
CA GLU A 81 -19.48 -15.57 2.30
C GLU A 81 -18.45 -16.68 2.55
N ALA A 82 -17.30 -16.64 1.86
CA ALA A 82 -16.21 -17.58 2.10
C ALA A 82 -15.71 -17.50 3.55
N VAL A 83 -15.54 -16.27 4.06
CA VAL A 83 -15.14 -16.02 5.46
C VAL A 83 -16.17 -16.55 6.45
N ARG A 84 -17.47 -16.26 6.24
CA ARG A 84 -18.54 -16.74 7.15
C ARG A 84 -18.55 -18.25 7.28
N ARG A 85 -18.43 -18.97 6.16
CA ARG A 85 -18.38 -20.44 6.18
C ARG A 85 -17.22 -20.98 7.03
N GLU A 86 -16.06 -20.34 6.99
CA GLU A 86 -14.93 -20.80 7.79
C GLU A 86 -15.05 -20.40 9.27
N LEU A 87 -15.67 -19.27 9.59
CA LEU A 87 -15.95 -18.91 10.98
C LEU A 87 -16.84 -19.95 11.68
N ASP A 88 -17.81 -20.54 10.98
CA ASP A 88 -18.67 -21.59 11.50
C ASP A 88 -17.93 -22.91 11.73
N ARG A 89 -16.73 -23.10 11.14
CA ARG A 89 -15.90 -24.31 11.23
C ARG A 89 -14.72 -24.19 12.19
N GLY A 90 -14.43 -22.99 12.67
CA GLY A 90 -13.31 -22.67 13.55
C GLY A 90 -12.16 -21.96 12.84
N GLY A 91 -11.58 -20.96 13.51
CA GLY A 91 -10.64 -20.00 12.92
C GLY A 91 -9.16 -20.35 13.02
N ASN A 92 -8.75 -21.15 14.02
CA ASN A 92 -7.35 -21.46 14.29
C ASN A 92 -7.21 -22.82 14.98
N PHE A 93 -6.32 -23.66 14.50
CA PHE A 93 -6.17 -25.04 14.96
C PHE A 93 -4.75 -25.33 15.43
N VAL A 94 -4.61 -26.36 16.31
CA VAL A 94 -3.29 -26.83 16.78
C VAL A 94 -2.49 -27.56 15.68
N ARG A 95 -3.14 -27.94 14.59
CA ARG A 95 -2.54 -28.55 13.39
C ARG A 95 -2.97 -27.82 12.15
N PRO A 96 -2.18 -27.87 11.06
CA PRO A 96 -2.58 -27.29 9.78
C PRO A 96 -3.94 -27.82 9.31
N SER A 97 -4.75 -26.93 8.73
CA SER A 97 -6.02 -27.26 8.10
C SER A 97 -5.82 -27.59 6.61
N VAL A 98 -6.79 -28.27 6.01
CA VAL A 98 -6.77 -28.54 4.55
C VAL A 98 -6.77 -27.23 3.73
N LEU A 99 -7.39 -26.20 4.25
CA LEU A 99 -7.46 -24.88 3.60
C LEU A 99 -6.06 -24.24 3.39
N GLU A 100 -5.08 -24.57 4.25
CA GLU A 100 -3.70 -24.11 4.06
C GLU A 100 -3.06 -24.70 2.79
N VAL A 101 -3.39 -25.96 2.48
CA VAL A 101 -2.94 -26.60 1.22
C VAL A 101 -3.60 -25.94 0.03
N GLU A 102 -4.93 -25.80 0.04
CA GLU A 102 -5.71 -25.19 -1.03
C GLU A 102 -5.28 -23.74 -1.30
N ALA A 103 -5.07 -22.96 -0.24
CA ALA A 103 -4.60 -21.57 -0.35
C ALA A 103 -3.19 -21.49 -0.92
N ALA A 104 -2.27 -22.39 -0.50
CA ALA A 104 -0.91 -22.42 -1.02
C ALA A 104 -0.86 -22.82 -2.50
N GLU A 105 -1.60 -23.87 -2.89
CA GLU A 105 -1.69 -24.30 -4.29
C GLU A 105 -2.25 -23.20 -5.19
N ARG A 106 -3.33 -22.55 -4.78
CA ARG A 106 -3.93 -21.44 -5.53
C ARG A 106 -2.97 -20.24 -5.63
N PHE A 107 -2.32 -19.89 -4.53
CA PHE A 107 -1.37 -18.78 -4.54
C PHE A 107 -0.19 -19.05 -5.49
N LEU A 108 0.40 -20.23 -5.45
CA LEU A 108 1.51 -20.62 -6.31
C LEU A 108 1.09 -20.74 -7.79
N ALA A 109 -0.16 -21.10 -8.06
CA ALA A 109 -0.72 -21.06 -9.41
C ALA A 109 -0.89 -19.61 -9.93
N THR A 110 -1.18 -18.65 -9.04
CA THR A 110 -1.30 -17.22 -9.37
C THR A 110 0.07 -16.55 -9.53
N VAL A 111 1.07 -16.98 -8.75
CA VAL A 111 2.44 -16.44 -8.73
C VAL A 111 3.42 -17.53 -9.16
N PRO A 112 3.47 -17.90 -10.45
CA PRO A 112 4.23 -19.07 -10.94
C PRO A 112 5.76 -18.89 -10.88
N THR A 113 6.23 -17.70 -10.53
CA THR A 113 7.64 -17.40 -10.26
C THR A 113 8.10 -17.91 -8.89
N ALA A 114 7.17 -18.25 -7.98
CA ALA A 114 7.44 -18.82 -6.68
C ALA A 114 7.18 -20.34 -6.64
N GLU A 115 8.00 -21.06 -5.88
CA GLU A 115 7.90 -22.51 -5.71
C GLU A 115 7.39 -22.92 -4.31
N MET A 116 7.47 -22.00 -3.34
CA MET A 116 6.96 -22.16 -1.97
C MET A 116 6.37 -20.86 -1.46
N VAL A 117 5.39 -20.99 -0.57
CA VAL A 117 4.75 -19.85 0.11
C VAL A 117 4.60 -20.12 1.60
N LYS A 118 4.70 -19.07 2.40
CA LYS A 118 4.36 -19.08 3.83
C LYS A 118 3.51 -17.86 4.16
N PHE A 119 2.31 -18.11 4.69
CA PHE A 119 1.37 -17.06 5.03
C PHE A 119 1.64 -16.44 6.41
N ALA A 120 1.31 -15.17 6.54
CA ALA A 120 1.34 -14.38 7.77
C ALA A 120 0.17 -13.39 7.78
N LYS A 121 0.19 -12.41 8.69
CA LYS A 121 -0.88 -11.42 8.86
C LYS A 121 -0.56 -10.08 8.21
N ASN A 122 0.60 -9.53 8.54
CA ASN A 122 1.00 -8.18 8.13
C ASN A 122 2.11 -8.25 7.08
N GLY A 123 2.21 -7.20 6.26
CA GLY A 123 3.32 -7.06 5.32
C GLY A 123 4.68 -7.07 6.01
N SER A 124 4.77 -6.47 7.20
CA SER A 124 5.99 -6.46 8.02
C SER A 124 6.48 -7.85 8.39
N ASP A 125 5.57 -8.78 8.67
CA ASP A 125 5.94 -10.18 8.97
C ASP A 125 6.68 -10.80 7.77
N ALA A 126 6.12 -10.62 6.57
CA ALA A 126 6.67 -11.18 5.34
C ALA A 126 7.99 -10.52 4.93
N THR A 127 8.08 -9.19 4.96
CA THR A 127 9.30 -8.46 4.59
C THR A 127 10.44 -8.71 5.56
N THR A 128 10.17 -8.73 6.86
CA THR A 128 11.18 -9.06 7.88
C THR A 128 11.64 -10.51 7.80
N ALA A 129 10.74 -11.43 7.48
CA ALA A 129 11.10 -12.82 7.22
C ALA A 129 11.98 -12.96 5.96
N ALA A 130 11.69 -12.21 4.89
CA ALA A 130 12.52 -12.18 3.69
C ALA A 130 13.96 -11.69 4.01
N VAL A 131 14.06 -10.59 4.75
CA VAL A 131 15.37 -10.04 5.20
C VAL A 131 16.12 -11.04 6.07
N ARG A 132 15.45 -11.67 7.04
CA ARG A 132 16.08 -12.69 7.91
C ARG A 132 16.56 -13.89 7.11
N LEU A 133 15.75 -14.35 6.17
CA LEU A 133 16.10 -15.46 5.30
C LEU A 133 17.30 -15.12 4.41
N ALA A 134 17.31 -13.93 3.80
CA ALA A 134 18.41 -13.45 2.99
C ALA A 134 19.73 -13.40 3.78
N ARG A 135 19.69 -12.86 5.01
CA ARG A 135 20.86 -12.86 5.92
C ARG A 135 21.36 -14.26 6.24
N ALA A 136 20.46 -15.17 6.53
CA ALA A 136 20.81 -16.54 6.90
C ALA A 136 21.42 -17.34 5.73
N VAL A 137 20.91 -17.17 4.51
CA VAL A 137 21.41 -17.93 3.36
C VAL A 137 22.71 -17.36 2.79
N THR A 138 22.93 -16.06 2.94
CA THR A 138 24.15 -15.41 2.44
C THR A 138 25.25 -15.31 3.50
N GLY A 139 24.92 -15.43 4.79
CA GLY A 139 25.83 -15.15 5.91
C GLY A 139 26.18 -13.66 6.05
N ARG A 140 25.48 -12.76 5.38
CA ARG A 140 25.79 -11.33 5.28
C ARG A 140 24.86 -10.50 6.15
N PRO A 141 25.33 -9.41 6.82
CA PRO A 141 24.50 -8.67 7.77
C PRO A 141 23.69 -7.54 7.17
N ARG A 142 24.11 -6.94 6.05
CA ARG A 142 23.53 -5.70 5.53
C ARG A 142 22.31 -5.93 4.66
N VAL A 143 21.36 -4.99 4.77
CA VAL A 143 20.19 -4.89 3.89
C VAL A 143 20.33 -3.63 3.04
N ALA A 144 20.23 -3.75 1.72
CA ALA A 144 20.12 -2.61 0.83
C ALA A 144 18.67 -2.41 0.43
N LEU A 145 18.07 -1.28 0.81
CA LEU A 145 16.69 -0.94 0.50
C LEU A 145 16.58 0.28 -0.44
N CYS A 146 15.48 0.35 -1.19
CA CYS A 146 15.19 1.54 -1.98
C CYS A 146 14.70 2.68 -1.08
N ALA A 147 15.41 3.82 -1.10
CA ALA A 147 15.15 4.98 -0.25
C ALA A 147 13.83 5.70 -0.58
N ASP A 148 13.36 5.58 -1.83
CA ASP A 148 12.17 6.28 -2.32
C ASP A 148 10.85 5.56 -1.99
N HIS A 149 10.94 4.39 -1.34
CA HIS A 149 9.77 3.61 -0.93
C HIS A 149 9.36 3.95 0.51
N PRO A 150 8.07 4.27 0.73
CA PRO A 150 7.65 4.90 1.98
C PRO A 150 7.59 3.95 3.17
N PHE A 151 7.45 2.63 2.94
CA PHE A 151 7.24 1.68 4.02
C PHE A 151 7.52 0.23 3.62
N PHE A 152 8.34 -0.46 4.41
CA PHE A 152 8.57 -1.90 4.28
C PHE A 152 8.16 -2.70 5.51
N SER A 153 8.45 -2.19 6.72
CA SER A 153 8.24 -2.94 7.96
C SER A 153 8.04 -2.01 9.16
N VAL A 154 7.42 -2.54 10.21
CA VAL A 154 7.40 -1.94 11.56
C VAL A 154 8.65 -2.29 12.38
N ASP A 155 9.52 -3.16 11.86
CA ASP A 155 10.71 -3.62 12.58
C ASP A 155 11.88 -2.63 12.44
N ASP A 156 12.77 -2.69 13.41
CA ASP A 156 13.90 -1.77 13.59
C ASP A 156 14.81 -1.63 12.36
N TRP A 157 14.99 -2.72 11.58
CA TRP A 157 15.82 -2.69 10.38
C TRP A 157 15.34 -1.67 9.34
N PHE A 158 14.02 -1.40 9.30
CA PHE A 158 13.44 -0.39 8.44
C PHE A 158 13.19 0.93 9.19
N ILE A 159 12.58 0.88 10.39
CA ILE A 159 12.23 2.08 11.16
C ILE A 159 13.46 2.93 11.47
N GLY A 160 14.61 2.31 11.68
CA GLY A 160 15.91 2.99 11.87
C GLY A 160 16.33 3.89 10.70
N THR A 161 15.79 3.67 9.50
CA THR A 161 16.07 4.50 8.31
C THR A 161 15.10 5.69 8.16
N THR A 162 14.05 5.75 8.96
CA THR A 162 13.00 6.77 8.88
C THR A 162 13.29 7.96 9.81
N PRO A 163 12.62 9.10 9.62
CA PRO A 163 12.67 10.21 10.58
C PRO A 163 12.16 9.86 11.99
N MET A 164 11.45 8.75 12.17
CA MET A 164 10.86 8.28 13.43
C MET A 164 11.67 7.17 14.08
N SER A 165 13.00 7.27 14.02
CA SER A 165 13.94 6.23 14.50
C SER A 165 14.19 6.22 16.02
N ALA A 166 13.49 7.02 16.81
CA ALA A 166 13.65 7.05 18.26
C ALA A 166 13.42 5.67 18.88
N GLY A 167 14.37 5.20 19.68
CA GLY A 167 14.34 3.86 20.31
C GLY A 167 15.01 2.75 19.50
N VAL A 168 15.38 3.00 18.25
CA VAL A 168 16.14 2.02 17.45
C VAL A 168 17.63 2.11 17.76
N PRO A 169 18.32 0.99 18.10
CA PRO A 169 19.76 0.99 18.35
C PRO A 169 20.57 1.37 17.09
N ALA A 170 21.61 2.18 17.26
CA ALA A 170 22.50 2.57 16.16
C ALA A 170 23.08 1.36 15.41
N ALA A 171 23.48 0.31 16.13
CA ALA A 171 23.98 -0.92 15.55
C ALA A 171 23.00 -1.60 14.56
N THR A 172 21.68 -1.47 14.78
CA THR A 172 20.66 -1.97 13.84
C THR A 172 20.56 -1.06 12.62
N THR A 173 20.52 0.25 12.83
CA THR A 173 20.43 1.25 11.75
C THR A 173 21.63 1.15 10.79
N GLU A 174 22.84 0.97 11.31
CA GLU A 174 24.08 0.85 10.53
C GLU A 174 24.11 -0.35 9.58
N LEU A 175 23.29 -1.37 9.83
CA LEU A 175 23.18 -2.56 8.98
C LEU A 175 22.20 -2.37 7.81
N THR A 176 21.55 -1.23 7.71
CA THR A 176 20.66 -0.91 6.59
C THR A 176 21.24 0.24 5.79
N VAL A 177 21.44 0.01 4.50
CA VAL A 177 21.95 0.99 3.54
C VAL A 177 20.89 1.22 2.46
N SER A 178 20.90 2.38 1.81
CA SER A 178 19.86 2.74 0.86
C SER A 178 20.42 3.15 -0.50
N PHE A 179 19.60 2.93 -1.54
CA PHE A 179 19.85 3.37 -2.91
C PHE A 179 18.61 4.06 -3.49
N PRO A 180 18.77 5.04 -4.41
CA PRO A 180 17.65 5.69 -5.07
C PRO A 180 16.99 4.77 -6.11
N TYR A 181 15.67 4.94 -6.31
CA TYR A 181 14.91 4.18 -7.32
C TYR A 181 15.33 4.58 -8.74
N GLY A 182 15.49 3.59 -9.61
CA GLY A 182 15.84 3.80 -11.01
C GLY A 182 17.33 4.02 -11.29
N ASP A 183 18.18 4.05 -10.28
CA ASP A 183 19.62 4.30 -10.42
C ASP A 183 20.46 3.03 -10.19
N LEU A 184 20.74 2.31 -11.29
CA LEU A 184 21.64 1.15 -11.26
C LEU A 184 23.11 1.50 -10.97
N ALA A 185 23.54 2.74 -11.25
CA ALA A 185 24.90 3.14 -10.95
C ALA A 185 25.09 3.26 -9.42
N ALA A 186 24.13 3.88 -8.73
CA ALA A 186 24.14 3.94 -7.27
C ALA A 186 24.12 2.55 -6.62
N VAL A 187 23.37 1.59 -7.19
CA VAL A 187 23.38 0.20 -6.67
C VAL A 187 24.74 -0.46 -6.87
N ARG A 188 25.41 -0.28 -8.02
CA ARG A 188 26.77 -0.79 -8.26
C ARG A 188 27.78 -0.20 -7.28
N GLU A 189 27.72 1.12 -7.05
CA GLU A 189 28.61 1.80 -6.10
C GLU A 189 28.37 1.30 -4.66
N LEU A 190 27.11 1.09 -4.28
CA LEU A 190 26.75 0.54 -2.97
C LEU A 190 27.34 -0.86 -2.78
N LEU A 191 27.16 -1.76 -3.75
CA LEU A 191 27.68 -3.12 -3.71
C LEU A 191 29.22 -3.16 -3.72
N ALA A 192 29.85 -2.23 -4.43
CA ALA A 192 31.32 -2.08 -4.43
C ALA A 192 31.86 -1.52 -3.09
N ARG A 193 31.07 -0.68 -2.40
CA ARG A 193 31.42 -0.13 -1.08
C ARG A 193 31.33 -1.18 0.03
N TYR A 194 30.45 -2.16 -0.09
CA TYR A 194 30.18 -3.20 0.90
C TYR A 194 30.36 -4.60 0.28
N PRO A 195 31.58 -4.95 -0.18
CA PRO A 195 31.83 -6.23 -0.84
C PRO A 195 31.54 -7.37 0.13
N ASP A 196 30.72 -8.33 -0.33
CA ASP A 196 30.30 -9.51 0.43
C ASP A 196 29.60 -9.24 1.77
N GLU A 197 29.08 -8.02 1.97
CA GLU A 197 28.31 -7.67 3.18
C GLU A 197 26.80 -7.54 2.96
N VAL A 198 26.36 -7.33 1.71
CA VAL A 198 24.94 -7.11 1.40
C VAL A 198 24.23 -8.45 1.22
N ALA A 199 23.25 -8.72 2.10
CA ALA A 199 22.42 -9.92 2.07
C ALA A 199 21.35 -9.86 0.99
N CYS A 200 20.68 -8.72 0.86
CA CYS A 200 19.60 -8.53 -0.13
C CYS A 200 19.49 -7.11 -0.65
N LEU A 201 18.95 -7.02 -1.86
CA LEU A 201 18.35 -5.80 -2.42
C LEU A 201 16.83 -5.92 -2.26
N ILE A 202 16.18 -5.01 -1.51
CA ILE A 202 14.74 -5.01 -1.33
C ILE A 202 14.12 -3.70 -1.84
N LEU A 203 13.07 -3.84 -2.67
CA LEU A 203 12.35 -2.70 -3.24
C LEU A 203 10.91 -3.09 -3.60
N GLU A 204 10.02 -2.10 -3.68
CA GLU A 204 8.79 -2.22 -4.48
C GLU A 204 9.22 -2.15 -5.95
N PRO A 205 8.93 -3.16 -6.79
CA PRO A 205 9.40 -3.18 -8.19
C PRO A 205 8.81 -2.06 -9.05
N ALA A 206 7.65 -1.54 -8.68
CA ALA A 206 7.04 -0.34 -9.23
C ALA A 206 6.25 0.41 -8.15
N THR A 207 6.12 1.73 -8.28
CA THR A 207 5.37 2.58 -7.35
C THR A 207 4.41 3.51 -8.12
N HIS A 208 4.36 4.79 -7.75
CA HIS A 208 3.80 5.86 -8.58
C HIS A 208 4.76 6.27 -9.72
N THR A 209 5.93 5.66 -9.79
CA THR A 209 6.89 5.77 -10.88
C THR A 209 7.10 4.38 -11.46
N GLU A 210 6.96 4.27 -12.79
CA GLU A 210 7.27 3.02 -13.50
C GLU A 210 8.79 2.80 -13.50
N PRO A 211 9.26 1.54 -13.48
CA PRO A 211 10.69 1.27 -13.54
C PRO A 211 11.26 1.73 -14.90
N PRO A 212 12.40 2.42 -14.91
CA PRO A 212 13.09 2.71 -16.17
C PRO A 212 13.38 1.42 -16.96
N PRO A 213 13.40 1.48 -18.30
CA PRO A 213 13.74 0.33 -19.11
C PRO A 213 15.10 -0.29 -18.70
N GLY A 214 15.14 -1.61 -18.50
CA GLY A 214 16.34 -2.35 -18.10
C GLY A 214 16.71 -2.23 -16.62
N TYR A 215 15.93 -1.50 -15.80
CA TYR A 215 16.26 -1.29 -14.40
C TYR A 215 16.07 -2.57 -13.56
N LEU A 216 14.93 -3.23 -13.67
CA LEU A 216 14.65 -4.44 -12.90
C LEU A 216 15.55 -5.60 -13.33
N GLU A 217 15.80 -5.74 -14.64
CA GLU A 217 16.74 -6.71 -15.19
C GLU A 217 18.16 -6.45 -14.68
N GLY A 218 18.58 -5.19 -14.69
CA GLY A 218 19.89 -4.80 -14.16
C GLY A 218 20.03 -5.07 -12.65
N LEU A 219 18.98 -4.91 -11.86
CA LEU A 219 18.97 -5.31 -10.44
C LEU A 219 19.12 -6.83 -10.29
N ARG A 220 18.44 -7.63 -11.14
CA ARG A 220 18.58 -9.08 -11.14
C ARG A 220 20.03 -9.51 -11.44
N GLU A 221 20.60 -8.93 -12.50
CA GLU A 221 22.00 -9.20 -12.86
C GLU A 221 23.01 -8.81 -11.75
N LEU A 222 22.77 -7.68 -11.08
CA LEU A 222 23.62 -7.24 -9.97
C LEU A 222 23.48 -8.16 -8.78
N ALA A 223 22.27 -8.58 -8.44
CA ALA A 223 22.02 -9.51 -7.36
C ALA A 223 22.71 -10.86 -7.62
N ASP A 224 22.61 -11.41 -8.83
CA ASP A 224 23.27 -12.66 -9.24
C ASP A 224 24.80 -12.53 -9.17
N ARG A 225 25.35 -11.46 -9.74
CA ARG A 225 26.81 -11.24 -9.78
C ARG A 225 27.44 -11.10 -8.40
N HIS A 226 26.74 -10.46 -7.48
CA HIS A 226 27.21 -10.20 -6.12
C HIS A 226 26.74 -11.25 -5.11
N GLY A 227 25.94 -12.24 -5.53
CA GLY A 227 25.41 -13.29 -4.66
C GLY A 227 24.54 -12.77 -3.52
N CYS A 228 23.76 -11.71 -3.75
CA CYS A 228 22.75 -11.20 -2.82
C CYS A 228 21.34 -11.58 -3.28
N VAL A 229 20.41 -11.66 -2.35
CA VAL A 229 19.02 -12.03 -2.61
C VAL A 229 18.25 -10.83 -3.15
N LEU A 230 17.58 -10.96 -4.30
CA LEU A 230 16.66 -9.94 -4.80
C LEU A 230 15.26 -10.18 -4.21
N VAL A 231 14.74 -9.17 -3.49
CA VAL A 231 13.42 -9.23 -2.84
C VAL A 231 12.51 -8.17 -3.47
N PHE A 232 11.40 -8.59 -4.05
CA PHE A 232 10.34 -7.68 -4.48
C PHE A 232 9.24 -7.59 -3.43
N ASP A 233 9.00 -6.38 -2.92
CA ASP A 233 7.82 -6.09 -2.12
C ASP A 233 6.63 -5.81 -3.03
N GLU A 234 5.81 -6.83 -3.23
CA GLU A 234 4.60 -6.80 -4.06
C GLU A 234 3.33 -6.49 -3.24
N MET A 235 3.49 -5.89 -2.05
CA MET A 235 2.35 -5.56 -1.19
C MET A 235 1.32 -4.65 -1.87
N ILE A 236 1.77 -3.73 -2.74
CA ILE A 236 0.89 -2.84 -3.49
C ILE A 236 0.68 -3.35 -4.91
N THR A 237 1.71 -3.83 -5.56
CA THR A 237 1.71 -4.22 -6.97
C THR A 237 1.00 -5.55 -7.22
N GLY A 238 1.05 -6.48 -6.26
CA GLY A 238 0.29 -7.72 -6.31
C GLY A 238 -1.21 -7.46 -6.43
N PHE A 239 -1.84 -8.12 -7.39
CA PHE A 239 -3.28 -7.96 -7.71
C PHE A 239 -3.68 -6.57 -8.23
N ARG A 240 -2.71 -5.67 -8.52
CA ARG A 240 -2.98 -4.36 -9.12
C ARG A 240 -2.25 -4.13 -10.43
N TRP A 241 -0.98 -4.52 -10.55
CA TRP A 241 -0.23 -4.48 -11.82
C TRP A 241 -0.56 -5.70 -12.69
N SER A 242 -0.50 -6.86 -12.10
CA SER A 242 -1.08 -8.12 -12.56
C SER A 242 -1.46 -8.96 -11.34
N GLU A 243 -2.09 -10.11 -11.52
CA GLU A 243 -2.37 -11.06 -10.45
C GLU A 243 -1.07 -11.51 -9.76
N ALA A 244 -0.02 -11.75 -10.55
CA ALA A 244 1.32 -12.12 -10.07
C ALA A 244 2.17 -10.91 -9.62
N GLY A 245 1.61 -9.70 -9.61
CA GLY A 245 2.34 -8.47 -9.26
C GLY A 245 3.13 -7.86 -10.40
N ALA A 246 4.03 -6.95 -10.07
CA ALA A 246 4.91 -6.31 -11.05
C ALA A 246 5.91 -7.30 -11.66
N GLN A 247 6.37 -8.30 -10.91
CA GLN A 247 7.22 -9.37 -11.44
C GLN A 247 6.57 -10.09 -12.63
N GLY A 248 5.26 -10.32 -12.60
CA GLY A 248 4.52 -10.92 -13.70
C GLY A 248 4.37 -9.97 -14.90
N LEU A 249 4.20 -8.67 -14.63
CA LEU A 249 4.05 -7.66 -15.69
C LEU A 249 5.38 -7.38 -16.43
N TYR A 250 6.48 -7.22 -15.68
CA TYR A 250 7.78 -6.85 -16.25
C TYR A 250 8.64 -8.08 -16.60
N GLY A 251 8.25 -9.29 -16.23
CA GLY A 251 8.95 -10.52 -16.56
C GLY A 251 10.27 -10.72 -15.81
N VAL A 252 10.48 -10.02 -14.70
CA VAL A 252 11.70 -10.16 -13.88
C VAL A 252 11.38 -10.95 -12.62
N VAL A 253 12.10 -12.07 -12.43
CA VAL A 253 11.86 -13.00 -11.32
C VAL A 253 12.78 -12.67 -10.13
N PRO A 254 12.23 -12.26 -8.97
CA PRO A 254 13.02 -12.12 -7.75
C PRO A 254 13.32 -13.50 -7.14
N ASP A 255 14.24 -13.53 -6.17
CA ASP A 255 14.47 -14.73 -5.35
C ASP A 255 13.36 -14.93 -4.32
N LEU A 256 12.88 -13.84 -3.75
CA LEU A 256 11.79 -13.77 -2.79
C LEU A 256 10.83 -12.64 -3.15
N SER A 257 9.55 -12.83 -2.87
CA SER A 257 8.53 -11.78 -3.02
C SER A 257 7.54 -11.79 -1.86
N THR A 258 7.03 -10.60 -1.51
CA THR A 258 6.09 -10.44 -0.40
C THR A 258 4.77 -9.89 -0.92
N PHE A 259 3.65 -10.49 -0.49
CA PHE A 259 2.29 -10.12 -0.91
C PHE A 259 1.40 -9.85 0.30
N GLY A 260 0.36 -9.06 0.10
CA GLY A 260 -0.63 -8.73 1.12
C GLY A 260 -1.70 -7.79 0.58
N LYS A 261 -2.20 -6.88 1.43
CA LYS A 261 -3.17 -5.85 1.02
C LYS A 261 -4.33 -6.41 0.18
N ALA A 262 -4.34 -6.21 -1.15
CA ALA A 262 -5.39 -6.67 -2.05
C ALA A 262 -5.65 -8.19 -1.98
N LEU A 263 -4.62 -8.99 -1.64
CA LEU A 263 -4.74 -10.45 -1.45
C LEU A 263 -5.87 -10.82 -0.49
N GLY A 264 -6.11 -10.03 0.57
CA GLY A 264 -7.13 -10.30 1.58
C GLY A 264 -8.43 -9.52 1.40
N ASN A 265 -8.48 -8.55 0.50
CA ASN A 265 -9.61 -7.62 0.34
C ASN A 265 -10.13 -7.06 1.68
N GLY A 266 -9.20 -6.56 2.53
CA GLY A 266 -9.50 -6.01 3.86
C GLY A 266 -9.30 -6.99 5.01
N PHE A 267 -9.21 -8.30 4.75
CA PHE A 267 -8.80 -9.28 5.76
C PHE A 267 -7.28 -9.34 5.91
N ALA A 268 -6.81 -9.56 7.14
CA ALA A 268 -5.39 -9.60 7.45
C ALA A 268 -4.76 -10.90 6.95
N VAL A 269 -4.08 -10.83 5.82
CA VAL A 269 -3.27 -11.91 5.25
C VAL A 269 -2.11 -11.32 4.47
N SER A 270 -0.94 -11.90 4.64
CA SER A 270 0.26 -11.65 3.84
C SER A 270 0.94 -12.98 3.50
N ALA A 271 1.86 -12.94 2.55
CA ALA A 271 2.61 -14.10 2.11
C ALA A 271 4.06 -13.71 1.84
N LEU A 272 4.98 -14.55 2.27
CA LEU A 272 6.35 -14.63 1.77
C LEU A 272 6.42 -15.82 0.79
N ALA A 273 6.85 -15.57 -0.43
CA ALA A 273 6.95 -16.58 -1.48
C ALA A 273 8.30 -16.48 -2.19
N GLY A 274 8.76 -17.57 -2.78
CA GLY A 274 10.02 -17.57 -3.52
C GLY A 274 10.56 -18.96 -3.83
N ARG A 275 11.86 -18.99 -4.18
CA ARG A 275 12.58 -20.18 -4.58
C ARG A 275 12.63 -21.21 -3.45
N ARG A 276 12.39 -22.47 -3.79
CA ARG A 276 12.38 -23.57 -2.83
C ARG A 276 13.67 -23.70 -2.05
N GLU A 277 14.82 -23.56 -2.69
CA GLU A 277 16.11 -23.69 -2.04
C GLU A 277 16.34 -22.67 -0.92
N LEU A 278 15.72 -21.48 -1.03
CA LEU A 278 15.76 -20.47 0.02
C LEU A 278 14.69 -20.74 1.09
N MET A 279 13.45 -20.92 0.67
CA MET A 279 12.30 -21.07 1.56
C MET A 279 12.41 -22.32 2.44
N GLU A 280 12.98 -23.41 1.93
CA GLU A 280 13.17 -24.67 2.67
C GLU A 280 14.15 -24.51 3.85
N ARG A 281 14.97 -23.45 3.88
CA ARG A 281 15.81 -23.15 5.06
C ARG A 281 14.97 -22.88 6.33
N GLY A 282 13.73 -22.48 6.18
CA GLY A 282 12.74 -22.40 7.27
C GLY A 282 11.98 -23.71 7.51
N GLY A 283 12.18 -24.71 6.67
CA GLY A 283 11.49 -26.00 6.65
C GLY A 283 12.16 -27.07 7.48
N LEU A 284 11.90 -28.34 7.09
CA LEU A 284 12.40 -29.53 7.77
C LEU A 284 13.17 -30.48 6.85
N ARG A 285 13.23 -30.19 5.55
CA ARG A 285 13.78 -31.11 4.53
C ARG A 285 15.12 -30.63 3.99
N HIS A 286 16.00 -30.15 4.88
CA HIS A 286 17.37 -29.73 4.55
C HIS A 286 18.31 -30.12 5.70
N SER A 287 19.61 -30.18 5.42
CA SER A 287 20.65 -30.57 6.38
C SER A 287 21.37 -29.38 7.06
N GLY A 288 21.08 -28.14 6.64
CA GLY A 288 21.69 -26.93 7.19
C GLY A 288 21.00 -26.41 8.45
N GLU A 289 21.53 -25.34 9.01
CA GLU A 289 20.90 -24.63 10.13
C GLU A 289 19.51 -24.12 9.74
N ARG A 290 18.53 -24.33 10.62
CA ARG A 290 17.14 -23.96 10.40
C ARG A 290 16.91 -22.49 10.72
N VAL A 291 16.33 -21.75 9.76
CA VAL A 291 15.97 -20.36 9.93
C VAL A 291 14.58 -20.24 10.57
N PHE A 292 14.44 -19.39 11.61
CA PHE A 292 13.13 -18.99 12.11
C PHE A 292 12.49 -18.05 11.09
N LEU A 293 11.82 -18.63 10.09
CA LEU A 293 11.28 -17.88 8.95
C LEU A 293 10.07 -17.07 9.36
N LEU A 294 8.99 -17.74 9.70
CA LEU A 294 7.75 -17.18 10.22
C LEU A 294 7.12 -18.20 11.16
N SER A 295 6.67 -17.77 12.34
CA SER A 295 5.97 -18.63 13.29
C SER A 295 5.10 -17.76 14.19
N THR A 296 3.90 -17.46 13.69
CA THR A 296 2.93 -16.63 14.40
C THR A 296 1.69 -17.45 14.73
N THR A 297 1.08 -17.22 15.89
CA THR A 297 -0.12 -17.94 16.35
C THR A 297 -1.26 -17.87 15.34
N HIS A 298 -1.41 -16.72 14.69
CA HIS A 298 -2.53 -16.41 13.78
C HIS A 298 -2.16 -16.40 12.29
N GLY A 299 -0.97 -16.89 11.92
CA GLY A 299 -0.44 -16.78 10.55
C GLY A 299 -1.33 -17.40 9.47
N ALA A 300 -1.99 -18.50 9.80
CA ALA A 300 -2.81 -19.30 8.88
C ALA A 300 -4.26 -19.44 9.36
N GLU A 301 -4.85 -18.39 9.94
CA GLU A 301 -6.28 -18.39 10.28
C GLU A 301 -7.14 -18.68 9.06
N THR A 302 -8.07 -19.63 9.21
CA THR A 302 -8.86 -20.17 8.10
C THR A 302 -9.69 -19.11 7.39
N HIS A 303 -10.32 -18.20 8.12
CA HIS A 303 -11.12 -17.12 7.54
C HIS A 303 -10.29 -16.17 6.68
N SER A 304 -9.03 -15.89 7.06
CA SER A 304 -8.12 -15.06 6.26
C SER A 304 -7.66 -15.77 4.98
N LEU A 305 -7.36 -17.07 5.07
CA LEU A 305 -7.01 -17.89 3.90
C LEU A 305 -8.22 -18.07 2.96
N ALA A 306 -9.42 -18.25 3.50
CA ALA A 306 -10.65 -18.29 2.72
C ALA A 306 -10.90 -16.98 1.99
N ALA A 307 -10.66 -15.83 2.65
CA ALA A 307 -10.72 -14.53 2.00
C ALA A 307 -9.73 -14.44 0.83
N ALA A 308 -8.45 -14.79 1.06
CA ALA A 308 -7.42 -14.76 0.03
C ALA A 308 -7.74 -15.68 -1.17
N THR A 309 -8.25 -16.88 -0.90
CA THR A 309 -8.66 -17.84 -1.93
C THR A 309 -9.83 -17.32 -2.75
N ALA A 310 -10.84 -16.73 -2.09
CA ALA A 310 -12.00 -16.13 -2.77
C ALA A 310 -11.62 -14.90 -3.60
N VAL A 311 -10.70 -14.06 -3.10
CA VAL A 311 -10.16 -12.92 -3.84
C VAL A 311 -9.49 -13.39 -5.12
N GLN A 312 -8.54 -14.33 -5.02
CA GLN A 312 -7.80 -14.84 -6.19
C GLN A 312 -8.73 -15.46 -7.25
N ALA A 313 -9.74 -16.23 -6.80
CA ALA A 313 -10.75 -16.78 -7.70
C ALA A 313 -11.54 -15.66 -8.42
N THR A 314 -11.97 -14.63 -7.68
CA THR A 314 -12.70 -13.49 -8.27
C THR A 314 -11.84 -12.74 -9.28
N TYR A 315 -10.56 -12.52 -8.99
CA TYR A 315 -9.65 -11.84 -9.90
C TYR A 315 -9.54 -12.51 -11.26
N VAL A 316 -9.37 -13.83 -11.26
CA VAL A 316 -9.25 -14.62 -12.50
C VAL A 316 -10.58 -14.69 -13.26
N GLU A 317 -11.67 -14.99 -12.55
CA GLU A 317 -12.99 -15.23 -13.17
C GLU A 317 -13.63 -13.95 -13.71
N GLU A 318 -13.41 -12.80 -13.04
CA GLU A 318 -14.02 -11.52 -13.40
C GLU A 318 -13.07 -10.53 -14.10
N GLY A 319 -11.80 -10.91 -14.31
CA GLY A 319 -10.81 -10.05 -14.97
C GLY A 319 -10.57 -8.75 -14.20
N VAL A 320 -10.47 -8.84 -12.88
CA VAL A 320 -10.47 -7.67 -11.97
C VAL A 320 -9.32 -6.72 -12.26
N THR A 321 -8.13 -7.22 -12.57
CA THR A 321 -6.97 -6.36 -12.88
C THR A 321 -7.26 -5.45 -14.08
N ALA A 322 -7.80 -5.99 -15.16
CA ALA A 322 -8.19 -5.20 -16.33
C ALA A 322 -9.28 -4.17 -16.00
N ARG A 323 -10.27 -4.56 -15.17
CA ARG A 323 -11.32 -3.64 -14.69
C ARG A 323 -10.75 -2.49 -13.88
N LEU A 324 -9.82 -2.76 -12.94
CA LEU A 324 -9.15 -1.70 -12.15
C LEU A 324 -8.41 -0.71 -13.06
N HIS A 325 -7.72 -1.20 -14.09
CA HIS A 325 -7.05 -0.34 -15.06
C HIS A 325 -8.04 0.53 -15.83
N ALA A 326 -9.10 -0.05 -16.38
CA ALA A 326 -10.08 0.68 -17.16
C ALA A 326 -10.80 1.77 -16.33
N LEU A 327 -11.16 1.47 -15.07
CA LEU A 327 -11.76 2.43 -14.14
C LEU A 327 -10.79 3.57 -13.83
N GLY A 328 -9.53 3.24 -13.55
CA GLY A 328 -8.50 4.23 -13.24
C GLY A 328 -8.16 5.13 -14.43
N GLU A 329 -8.11 4.60 -15.66
CA GLU A 329 -7.89 5.41 -16.87
C GLU A 329 -9.01 6.43 -17.08
N ARG A 330 -10.28 6.02 -16.89
CA ARG A 330 -11.43 6.94 -17.01
C ARG A 330 -11.37 8.03 -15.95
N LEU A 331 -11.09 7.66 -14.70
CA LEU A 331 -10.94 8.62 -13.61
C LEU A 331 -9.77 9.59 -13.91
N ALA A 332 -8.64 9.08 -14.35
CA ALA A 332 -7.47 9.89 -14.67
C ALA A 332 -7.73 10.88 -15.80
N ALA A 333 -8.42 10.45 -16.86
CA ALA A 333 -8.81 11.29 -17.98
C ALA A 333 -9.72 12.44 -17.49
N GLY A 334 -10.81 12.13 -16.80
CA GLY A 334 -11.74 13.14 -16.29
C GLY A 334 -11.07 14.14 -15.33
N VAL A 335 -10.24 13.68 -14.42
CA VAL A 335 -9.50 14.58 -13.49
C VAL A 335 -8.52 15.47 -14.24
N ARG A 336 -7.75 14.94 -15.22
CA ARG A 336 -6.78 15.73 -16.01
C ARG A 336 -7.48 16.77 -16.88
N GLU A 337 -8.53 16.38 -17.59
CA GLU A 337 -9.33 17.30 -18.42
C GLU A 337 -9.93 18.42 -17.60
N THR A 338 -10.49 18.08 -16.43
CA THR A 338 -11.07 19.04 -15.50
C THR A 338 -10.01 20.02 -14.94
N ALA A 339 -8.87 19.48 -14.49
CA ALA A 339 -7.78 20.30 -13.98
C ALA A 339 -7.23 21.25 -15.05
N ALA A 340 -7.07 20.78 -16.28
CA ALA A 340 -6.64 21.59 -17.41
C ALA A 340 -7.68 22.69 -17.75
N ALA A 341 -8.96 22.34 -17.84
CA ALA A 341 -10.04 23.30 -18.12
C ALA A 341 -10.15 24.40 -17.07
N MET A 342 -9.86 24.07 -15.80
CA MET A 342 -9.85 25.02 -14.69
C MET A 342 -8.50 25.77 -14.52
N GLY A 343 -7.53 25.57 -15.42
CA GLY A 343 -6.23 26.23 -15.40
C GLY A 343 -5.33 25.83 -14.22
N VAL A 344 -5.51 24.61 -13.67
CA VAL A 344 -4.70 24.06 -12.57
C VAL A 344 -3.99 22.75 -12.94
N GLY A 345 -3.94 22.40 -14.23
CA GLY A 345 -3.35 21.14 -14.72
C GLY A 345 -1.89 20.92 -14.32
N ASP A 346 -1.09 22.00 -14.27
CA ASP A 346 0.31 21.94 -13.83
C ASP A 346 0.46 21.86 -12.30
N HIS A 347 -0.61 22.16 -11.55
CA HIS A 347 -0.61 22.23 -10.10
C HIS A 347 -1.25 21.02 -9.43
N LEU A 348 -2.20 20.35 -10.10
CA LEU A 348 -2.80 19.09 -9.67
C LEU A 348 -2.31 17.97 -10.59
N VAL A 349 -1.24 17.29 -10.19
CA VAL A 349 -0.54 16.31 -11.02
C VAL A 349 -0.89 14.88 -10.59
N LEU A 350 -1.50 14.11 -11.50
CA LEU A 350 -1.70 12.67 -11.29
C LEU A 350 -0.46 11.88 -11.69
N ARG A 351 -0.07 10.93 -10.84
CA ARG A 351 1.07 10.04 -11.03
C ARG A 351 0.68 8.59 -10.78
N GLY A 352 1.44 7.67 -11.33
CA GLY A 352 1.27 6.24 -11.13
C GLY A 352 0.38 5.58 -12.17
N ARG A 353 0.32 4.27 -12.07
CA ARG A 353 -0.50 3.41 -12.92
C ARG A 353 -1.98 3.62 -12.63
N ALA A 354 -2.82 3.46 -13.62
CA ALA A 354 -4.25 3.73 -13.51
C ALA A 354 -4.93 3.02 -12.31
N SER A 355 -4.54 1.78 -12.02
CA SER A 355 -5.06 1.03 -10.87
C SER A 355 -4.58 1.56 -9.50
N ASN A 356 -3.58 2.46 -9.45
CA ASN A 356 -2.97 2.97 -8.21
C ASN A 356 -2.54 4.43 -8.35
N LEU A 357 -3.44 5.30 -8.76
CA LEU A 357 -3.16 6.73 -8.95
C LEU A 357 -2.92 7.43 -7.62
N VAL A 358 -1.91 8.26 -7.59
CA VAL A 358 -1.67 9.27 -6.55
C VAL A 358 -1.71 10.66 -7.17
N PHE A 359 -1.98 11.68 -6.36
CA PHE A 359 -1.93 13.06 -6.82
C PHE A 359 -0.94 13.88 -5.99
N ALA A 360 -0.25 14.78 -6.66
CA ALA A 360 0.53 15.84 -6.06
C ALA A 360 -0.20 17.17 -6.23
N THR A 361 -0.13 18.01 -5.20
CA THR A 361 -0.67 19.37 -5.20
C THR A 361 0.50 20.34 -5.07
N LEU A 362 0.62 21.24 -6.02
CA LEU A 362 1.75 22.16 -6.13
C LEU A 362 1.31 23.60 -5.89
N ASP A 363 2.16 24.40 -5.28
CA ASP A 363 1.95 25.84 -5.10
C ASP A 363 2.17 26.64 -6.39
N GLU A 364 2.11 27.96 -6.30
CA GLU A 364 2.32 28.89 -7.41
C GLU A 364 3.72 28.79 -8.06
N ASN A 365 4.68 28.20 -7.35
CA ASN A 365 6.04 27.94 -7.83
C ASN A 365 6.27 26.50 -8.29
N LEU A 366 5.19 25.73 -8.46
CA LEU A 366 5.20 24.31 -8.82
C LEU A 366 5.94 23.42 -7.80
N ARG A 367 5.96 23.82 -6.53
CA ARG A 367 6.55 23.03 -5.43
C ARG A 367 5.47 22.26 -4.67
N PRO A 368 5.74 21.02 -4.19
CA PRO A 368 4.80 20.26 -3.39
C PRO A 368 4.31 21.04 -2.17
N SER A 369 2.99 21.13 -1.97
CA SER A 369 2.38 21.96 -0.94
C SER A 369 1.29 21.23 -0.15
N GLN A 370 1.51 21.04 1.16
CA GLN A 370 0.50 20.52 2.07
C GLN A 370 -0.69 21.48 2.27
N ARG A 371 -0.47 22.79 2.09
CA ARG A 371 -1.54 23.79 2.16
C ARG A 371 -2.54 23.60 1.01
N TYR A 372 -2.06 23.48 -0.23
CA TYR A 372 -2.89 23.20 -1.39
C TYR A 372 -3.51 21.80 -1.34
N ARG A 373 -2.80 20.80 -0.76
CA ARG A 373 -3.37 19.48 -0.49
C ARG A 373 -4.54 19.57 0.47
N THR A 374 -4.42 20.36 1.54
CA THR A 374 -5.48 20.56 2.54
C THR A 374 -6.72 21.17 1.90
N LEU A 375 -6.55 22.23 1.11
CA LEU A 375 -7.63 22.87 0.35
C LEU A 375 -8.35 21.86 -0.55
N PHE A 376 -7.59 21.09 -1.32
CA PHE A 376 -8.14 20.11 -2.25
C PHE A 376 -8.91 19.01 -1.51
N LEU A 377 -8.30 18.37 -0.50
CA LEU A 377 -8.95 17.34 0.33
C LEU A 377 -10.21 17.86 1.01
N ARG A 378 -10.21 19.11 1.49
CA ARG A 378 -11.38 19.73 2.12
C ARG A 378 -12.57 19.78 1.17
N ARG A 379 -12.35 20.11 -0.10
CA ARG A 379 -13.40 20.16 -1.12
C ARG A 379 -13.89 18.78 -1.52
N LEU A 380 -12.97 17.83 -1.67
CA LEU A 380 -13.34 16.45 -1.94
C LEU A 380 -14.25 15.88 -0.83
N LEU A 381 -13.87 16.05 0.43
CA LEU A 381 -14.68 15.58 1.57
C LEU A 381 -16.06 16.23 1.61
N ALA A 382 -16.14 17.55 1.44
CA ALA A 382 -17.43 18.26 1.41
C ALA A 382 -18.34 17.79 0.25
N GLY A 383 -17.75 17.36 -0.86
CA GLY A 383 -18.46 16.78 -2.00
C GLY A 383 -18.73 15.28 -1.88
N GLY A 384 -18.48 14.65 -0.72
CA GLY A 384 -18.73 13.22 -0.55
C GLY A 384 -17.67 12.31 -1.22
N VAL A 385 -16.44 12.79 -1.37
CA VAL A 385 -15.31 12.01 -1.92
C VAL A 385 -14.22 11.89 -0.88
N LEU A 386 -13.96 10.68 -0.40
CA LEU A 386 -12.89 10.36 0.54
C LEU A 386 -11.67 9.82 -0.24
N ALA A 387 -10.78 10.73 -0.65
CA ALA A 387 -9.67 10.40 -1.53
C ALA A 387 -8.33 10.94 -1.02
N PRO A 388 -7.64 10.24 -0.11
CA PRO A 388 -6.25 10.55 0.22
C PRO A 388 -5.30 10.29 -0.98
N SER A 389 -5.74 9.49 -1.94
CA SER A 389 -5.19 9.23 -3.27
C SER A 389 -6.32 8.69 -4.16
N PHE A 390 -6.15 8.61 -5.47
CA PHE A 390 -7.17 8.09 -6.40
C PHE A 390 -6.98 6.59 -6.70
N VAL A 391 -6.82 5.79 -5.67
CA VAL A 391 -6.71 4.32 -5.79
C VAL A 391 -8.10 3.72 -5.99
N VAL A 392 -8.32 3.13 -7.16
CA VAL A 392 -9.61 2.56 -7.53
C VAL A 392 -9.87 1.18 -6.91
N SER A 393 -11.15 0.87 -6.69
CA SER A 393 -11.64 -0.50 -6.44
C SER A 393 -12.51 -0.96 -7.61
N ALA A 394 -12.64 -2.28 -7.78
CA ALA A 394 -13.47 -2.85 -8.84
C ALA A 394 -14.98 -2.60 -8.64
N ALA A 395 -15.38 -2.13 -7.47
CA ALA A 395 -16.76 -1.81 -7.13
C ALA A 395 -17.22 -0.43 -7.61
N LEU A 396 -16.28 0.44 -8.07
CA LEU A 396 -16.64 1.73 -8.66
C LEU A 396 -17.48 1.54 -9.93
N ASP A 397 -18.43 2.42 -10.13
CA ASP A 397 -19.22 2.51 -11.35
C ASP A 397 -19.03 3.86 -12.07
N ASP A 398 -19.73 4.05 -13.19
CA ASP A 398 -19.61 5.26 -13.99
C ASP A 398 -20.19 6.48 -13.28
N ALA A 399 -21.21 6.31 -12.44
CA ALA A 399 -21.80 7.39 -11.67
C ALA A 399 -20.85 7.86 -10.56
N ASP A 400 -20.13 6.95 -9.91
CA ASP A 400 -19.11 7.28 -8.92
C ASP A 400 -17.96 8.10 -9.52
N ILE A 401 -17.51 7.71 -10.73
CA ILE A 401 -16.44 8.42 -11.44
C ILE A 401 -16.93 9.80 -11.87
N ALA A 402 -18.13 9.91 -12.47
CA ALA A 402 -18.71 11.18 -12.89
C ALA A 402 -18.86 12.14 -11.70
N HIS A 403 -19.48 11.67 -10.61
CA HIS A 403 -19.60 12.45 -9.37
C HIS A 403 -18.23 12.93 -8.85
N THR A 404 -17.22 12.06 -8.87
CA THR A 404 -15.87 12.43 -8.42
C THR A 404 -15.27 13.52 -9.31
N VAL A 405 -15.43 13.43 -10.62
CA VAL A 405 -14.95 14.44 -11.57
C VAL A 405 -15.63 15.79 -11.35
N ASP A 406 -16.96 15.79 -11.09
CA ASP A 406 -17.72 17.01 -10.76
C ASP A 406 -17.20 17.67 -9.47
N VAL A 407 -16.97 16.88 -8.43
CA VAL A 407 -16.39 17.37 -7.16
C VAL A 407 -14.95 17.88 -7.34
N VAL A 408 -14.17 17.22 -8.20
CA VAL A 408 -12.82 17.70 -8.57
C VAL A 408 -12.91 19.04 -9.30
N ALA A 409 -13.90 19.27 -10.16
CA ALA A 409 -14.10 20.55 -10.82
C ALA A 409 -14.35 21.70 -9.82
N GLU A 410 -15.22 21.46 -8.83
CA GLU A 410 -15.46 22.42 -7.74
C GLU A 410 -14.17 22.67 -6.93
N ALA A 411 -13.42 21.62 -6.63
CA ALA A 411 -12.15 21.74 -5.93
C ALA A 411 -11.11 22.54 -6.74
N CYS A 412 -11.00 22.29 -8.03
CA CYS A 412 -10.09 23.00 -8.94
C CYS A 412 -10.46 24.47 -9.08
N ALA A 413 -11.76 24.83 -9.09
CA ALA A 413 -12.20 26.21 -9.10
C ALA A 413 -11.74 27.01 -7.87
N VAL A 414 -11.76 26.37 -6.68
CA VAL A 414 -11.23 27.00 -5.45
C VAL A 414 -9.71 27.02 -5.45
N TYR A 415 -9.08 25.96 -5.96
CA TYR A 415 -7.64 25.87 -6.12
C TYR A 415 -7.11 27.02 -6.99
N ARG A 416 -7.76 27.30 -8.13
CA ARG A 416 -7.41 28.41 -9.02
C ARG A 416 -7.50 29.75 -8.30
N LYS A 417 -8.59 30.00 -7.56
CA LYS A 417 -8.73 31.25 -6.76
C LYS A 417 -7.59 31.43 -5.76
N ALA A 418 -7.16 30.34 -5.13
CA ALA A 418 -6.07 30.37 -4.15
C ALA A 418 -4.71 30.66 -4.82
N LEU A 419 -4.48 30.12 -6.03
CA LEU A 419 -3.29 30.44 -6.83
C LEU A 419 -3.28 31.90 -7.26
N ASP A 420 -4.42 32.43 -7.73
CA ASP A 420 -4.55 33.85 -8.15
C ASP A 420 -4.33 34.81 -6.98
N ALA A 421 -4.73 34.40 -5.77
CA ALA A 421 -4.49 35.19 -4.55
C ALA A 421 -3.06 35.07 -4.00
N GLY A 422 -2.29 34.08 -4.45
CA GLY A 422 -0.95 33.77 -3.92
C GLY A 422 -0.93 33.26 -2.48
N ASP A 423 -2.10 32.98 -1.89
CA ASP A 423 -2.22 32.48 -0.52
C ASP A 423 -3.47 31.61 -0.36
N PRO A 424 -3.32 30.31 -0.08
CA PRO A 424 -4.46 29.40 0.14
C PRO A 424 -5.09 29.51 1.56
N THR A 425 -4.50 30.27 2.48
CA THR A 425 -4.93 30.36 3.91
C THR A 425 -6.44 30.60 4.09
N PRO A 426 -7.11 31.50 3.35
CA PRO A 426 -8.54 31.74 3.52
C PRO A 426 -9.44 30.51 3.28
N TRP A 427 -8.94 29.51 2.55
CA TRP A 427 -9.72 28.30 2.19
C TRP A 427 -9.32 27.04 2.97
N LEU A 428 -8.30 27.11 3.86
CA LEU A 428 -7.85 25.95 4.64
C LEU A 428 -8.82 25.57 5.74
N GLY A 429 -9.39 26.54 6.44
CA GLY A 429 -10.30 26.36 7.56
C GLY A 429 -9.64 25.74 8.80
N GLY A 430 -8.30 25.79 8.89
CA GLY A 430 -7.53 25.26 10.02
C GLY A 430 -6.10 24.87 9.60
N ARG A 431 -5.43 24.02 10.40
CA ARG A 431 -4.07 23.58 10.12
C ARG A 431 -3.98 22.78 8.81
N PRO A 432 -2.86 22.89 8.09
CA PRO A 432 -2.58 21.99 6.96
C PRO A 432 -2.41 20.53 7.40
N VAL A 433 -2.73 19.59 6.50
CA VAL A 433 -2.41 18.17 6.66
C VAL A 433 -0.91 17.96 6.80
N LYS A 434 -0.50 16.92 7.51
CA LYS A 434 0.90 16.64 7.83
C LYS A 434 1.39 15.40 7.07
N PRO A 435 2.69 15.29 6.72
CA PRO A 435 3.24 14.02 6.23
C PRO A 435 3.25 12.97 7.34
N VAL A 436 3.06 11.70 6.96
CA VAL A 436 3.03 10.57 7.90
C VAL A 436 4.35 10.47 8.66
N PHE A 437 5.47 10.39 7.94
CA PHE A 437 6.80 10.32 8.55
C PHE A 437 7.34 11.73 8.81
N ARG A 438 7.48 12.07 10.09
CA ARG A 438 8.05 13.34 10.56
C ARG A 438 8.66 13.19 11.94
N ARG A 439 9.64 14.05 12.28
CA ARG A 439 10.37 13.99 13.57
C ARG A 439 9.58 14.48 14.78
N SER A 440 8.60 15.33 14.56
CA SER A 440 7.80 15.95 15.63
C SER A 440 6.31 15.80 15.35
N ALA A 441 5.52 15.80 16.40
CA ALA A 441 4.06 15.73 16.35
C ALA A 441 3.39 16.91 15.62
#